data_de8f3fb57e03f02f10785694865620f8
#
_entry.id   de8f3fb57e03f02f10785694865620f8
#
_cell.length_a   1.000
_cell.length_b   1.000
_cell.length_c   1.000
_cell.angle_alpha   90.00
_cell.angle_beta   90.00
_cell.angle_gamma   90.00
#
_symmetry.space_group_name_H-M   'P 1'
#
loop_
_entity.id
_entity.type
_entity.pdbx_description
1 polymer ?
#
loop_
_entity_poly.entity_id
_entity_poly.type
_entity_poly.pdbx_seq_one_letter_code
_entity_poly.pdbx_strand_id
1 'polypeptide(L)'
;VTADPYQAAQASAARLAELTGVPRHDVAVVLGSGWAPAADALGSAEAEVPLAALGGFPPPTVGGHSPVVRSLAAGHVRALVFLGRVHLYEGHDVATVVHGVRTAVAAGCQVVVLTNAAGGIREGF
;
A
#
# COMPACT_ATOMS: atom_id res chain seq x y z
N VAL A 1 -4.50 -25.43 -6.82
CA VAL A 1 -3.39 -25.11 -5.92
C VAL A 1 -3.43 -23.63 -5.60
N THR A 2 -3.65 -23.30 -4.36
CA THR A 2 -3.64 -21.91 -3.91
C THR A 2 -2.20 -21.41 -3.90
N ALA A 3 -1.93 -20.29 -4.57
CA ALA A 3 -0.61 -19.67 -4.54
C ALA A 3 -0.23 -19.28 -3.11
N ASP A 4 1.01 -19.51 -2.74
CA ASP A 4 1.53 -19.11 -1.44
C ASP A 4 1.49 -17.57 -1.34
N PRO A 5 0.73 -17.00 -0.39
CA PRO A 5 0.59 -15.56 -0.26
C PRO A 5 1.90 -14.84 0.07
N TYR A 6 2.84 -15.52 0.70
CA TYR A 6 4.15 -14.95 1.00
C TYR A 6 5.04 -14.88 -0.25
N GLN A 7 5.00 -15.91 -1.08
CA GLN A 7 5.70 -15.88 -2.38
C GLN A 7 5.10 -14.82 -3.29
N ALA A 8 3.78 -14.67 -3.30
CA ALA A 8 3.10 -13.61 -4.04
C ALA A 8 3.56 -12.22 -3.58
N ALA A 9 3.68 -12.01 -2.27
CA ALA A 9 4.17 -10.75 -1.72
C ALA A 9 5.63 -10.48 -2.08
N GLN A 10 6.47 -11.51 -2.04
CA GLN A 10 7.88 -11.40 -2.46
C GLN A 10 8.00 -11.03 -3.93
N ALA A 11 7.17 -11.61 -4.80
CA ALA A 11 7.14 -11.28 -6.21
C ALA A 11 6.70 -9.83 -6.46
N SER A 12 5.67 -9.37 -5.74
CA SER A 12 5.21 -7.98 -5.80
C SER A 12 6.28 -7.00 -5.29
N ALA A 13 6.98 -7.34 -4.21
CA ALA A 13 8.07 -6.52 -3.68
C ALA A 13 9.25 -6.44 -4.66
N ALA A 14 9.62 -7.53 -5.30
CA ALA A 14 10.66 -7.55 -6.31
C ALA A 14 10.29 -6.65 -7.51
N ARG A 15 9.04 -6.74 -7.94
CA ARG A 15 8.53 -5.89 -9.02
C ARG A 15 8.52 -4.41 -8.63
N LEU A 16 8.15 -4.12 -7.39
CA LEU A 16 8.20 -2.76 -6.84
C LEU A 16 9.62 -2.20 -6.85
N ALA A 17 10.61 -3.00 -6.44
CA ALA A 17 12.02 -2.59 -6.48
C ALA A 17 12.49 -2.29 -7.90
N GLU A 18 12.09 -3.08 -8.87
CA GLU A 18 12.40 -2.83 -10.29
C GLU A 18 11.80 -1.52 -10.77
N LEU A 19 10.52 -1.28 -10.48
CA LEU A 19 9.79 -0.12 -10.97
C LEU A 19 10.18 1.19 -10.27
N THR A 20 10.57 1.12 -9.02
CA THR A 20 10.99 2.30 -8.25
C THR A 20 12.49 2.57 -8.31
N GLY A 21 13.29 1.56 -8.62
CA GLY A 21 14.75 1.63 -8.51
C GLY A 21 15.25 1.62 -7.06
N VAL A 22 14.37 1.39 -6.09
CA VAL A 22 14.71 1.36 -4.66
C VAL A 22 14.60 -0.07 -4.15
N PRO A 23 15.72 -0.71 -3.77
CA PRO A 23 15.72 -2.12 -3.41
C PRO A 23 15.06 -2.42 -2.07
N ARG A 24 15.00 -1.44 -1.17
CA ARG A 24 14.47 -1.62 0.18
C ARG A 24 13.81 -0.36 0.70
N HIS A 25 12.71 -0.54 1.42
CA HIS A 25 12.00 0.51 2.14
C HIS A 25 11.95 0.22 3.63
N ASP A 26 11.78 1.25 4.45
CA ASP A 26 11.85 1.16 5.91
C ASP A 26 10.48 1.19 6.57
N VAL A 27 9.57 1.99 6.02
CA VAL A 27 8.23 2.20 6.57
C VAL A 27 7.20 2.20 5.46
N ALA A 28 6.03 1.65 5.75
CA ALA A 28 4.87 1.74 4.88
C ALA A 28 3.74 2.49 5.59
N VAL A 29 3.09 3.36 4.86
CA VAL A 29 1.91 4.10 5.32
C VAL A 29 0.75 3.75 4.40
N VAL A 30 -0.32 3.23 4.96
CA VAL A 30 -1.53 2.90 4.21
C VAL A 30 -2.58 3.97 4.51
N LEU A 31 -2.92 4.75 3.50
CA LEU A 31 -3.87 5.85 3.63
C LEU A 31 -5.29 5.35 3.35
N GLY A 32 -6.15 5.46 4.34
CA GLY A 32 -7.56 5.15 4.23
C GLY A 32 -8.36 6.27 3.56
N SER A 33 -9.68 6.10 3.53
CA SER A 33 -10.61 7.07 2.94
C SER A 33 -10.43 8.46 3.54
N GLY A 34 -10.29 9.47 2.68
CA GLY A 34 -10.13 10.86 3.08
C GLY A 34 -8.71 11.28 3.45
N TRP A 35 -7.75 10.34 3.47
CA TRP A 35 -6.37 10.61 3.87
C TRP A 35 -5.43 10.88 2.70
N ALA A 36 -5.87 10.71 1.45
CA ALA A 36 -4.99 10.88 0.27
C ALA A 36 -4.20 12.20 0.26
N PRO A 37 -4.76 13.35 0.67
CA PRO A 37 -3.99 14.60 0.73
C PRO A 37 -2.80 14.56 1.69
N ALA A 38 -2.80 13.68 2.69
CA ALA A 38 -1.69 13.53 3.62
C ALA A 38 -0.42 12.99 2.93
N ALA A 39 -0.56 12.30 1.80
CA ALA A 39 0.58 11.81 1.04
C ALA A 39 1.52 12.93 0.61
N ASP A 40 0.97 14.08 0.21
CA ASP A 40 1.76 15.22 -0.23
C ASP A 40 2.50 15.88 0.93
N ALA A 41 1.97 15.78 2.14
CA ALA A 41 2.62 16.29 3.35
C ALA A 41 3.81 15.43 3.79
N LEU A 42 3.86 14.16 3.40
CA LEU A 42 4.96 13.25 3.74
C LEU A 42 6.22 13.51 2.90
N GLY A 43 6.08 14.10 1.73
CA GLY A 43 7.17 14.40 0.83
C GLY A 43 6.79 14.19 -0.63
N SER A 44 7.68 14.61 -1.52
CA SER A 44 7.50 14.43 -2.95
C SER A 44 7.81 12.99 -3.34
N ALA A 45 6.94 12.39 -4.15
CA ALA A 45 7.16 11.04 -4.66
C ALA A 45 8.36 11.03 -5.62
N GLU A 46 9.30 10.12 -5.38
CA GLU A 46 10.38 9.83 -6.31
C GLU A 46 9.91 8.87 -7.40
N ALA A 47 8.95 8.01 -7.09
CA ALA A 47 8.29 7.12 -8.03
C ALA A 47 6.86 6.85 -7.57
N GLU A 48 5.98 6.65 -8.53
CA GLU A 48 4.59 6.27 -8.28
C GLU A 48 4.26 5.06 -9.16
N VAL A 49 3.76 4.01 -8.55
CA VAL A 49 3.50 2.73 -9.21
C VAL A 49 2.04 2.34 -9.01
N PRO A 50 1.29 2.06 -10.09
CA PRO A 50 -0.03 1.47 -9.95
C PRO A 50 0.06 0.11 -9.26
N LEU A 51 -0.77 -0.14 -8.26
CA LEU A 51 -0.76 -1.43 -7.55
C LEU A 51 -1.03 -2.60 -8.49
N ALA A 52 -1.86 -2.40 -9.50
CA ALA A 52 -2.14 -3.42 -10.51
C ALA A 52 -0.89 -3.88 -11.28
N ALA A 53 0.16 -3.05 -11.34
CA ALA A 53 1.42 -3.40 -12.00
C ALA A 53 2.31 -4.33 -11.17
N LEU A 54 1.99 -4.53 -9.89
CA LEU A 54 2.80 -5.33 -8.98
C LEU A 54 2.41 -6.81 -8.96
N GLY A 55 1.23 -7.16 -9.47
CA GLY A 55 0.65 -8.50 -9.33
C GLY A 55 0.04 -8.74 -7.95
N GLY A 56 -0.96 -9.59 -7.87
CA GLY A 56 -1.63 -9.93 -6.61
C GLY A 56 -2.62 -8.88 -6.09
N PHE A 57 -2.64 -7.71 -6.65
CA PHE A 57 -3.62 -6.68 -6.35
C PHE A 57 -4.80 -6.76 -7.33
N PRO A 58 -6.03 -6.54 -6.86
CA PRO A 58 -7.18 -6.54 -7.74
C PRO A 58 -7.08 -5.44 -8.81
N PRO A 59 -7.72 -5.64 -9.97
CA PRO A 59 -7.78 -4.61 -10.99
C PRO A 59 -8.52 -3.37 -10.45
N PRO A 60 -8.26 -2.18 -11.03
CA PRO A 60 -8.95 -0.97 -10.63
C PRO A 60 -10.46 -1.12 -10.81
N THR A 61 -11.23 -0.67 -9.83
CA THR A 61 -12.68 -0.62 -9.91
C THR A 61 -13.15 0.53 -10.80
N VAL A 62 -14.38 0.42 -11.28
CA VAL A 62 -14.99 1.44 -12.15
C VAL A 62 -15.01 2.79 -11.43
N GLY A 63 -14.49 3.84 -12.07
CA GLY A 63 -14.47 5.20 -11.53
C GLY A 63 -13.19 5.97 -11.78
N GLY A 64 -12.22 5.39 -12.48
CA GLY A 64 -11.06 6.11 -13.00
C GLY A 64 -9.91 6.32 -12.01
N HIS A 65 -10.01 5.84 -10.77
CA HIS A 65 -8.93 5.92 -9.80
C HIS A 65 -8.34 4.55 -9.53
N SER A 66 -7.15 4.32 -10.08
CA SER A 66 -6.36 3.14 -9.74
C SER A 66 -5.58 3.42 -8.46
N PRO A 67 -5.64 2.54 -7.46
CA PRO A 67 -4.78 2.65 -6.30
C PRO A 67 -3.31 2.63 -6.71
N VAL A 68 -2.51 3.49 -6.09
CA VAL A 68 -1.08 3.60 -6.36
C VAL A 68 -0.28 3.48 -5.07
N VAL A 69 0.99 3.13 -5.21
CA VAL A 69 1.97 3.25 -4.13
C VAL A 69 3.04 4.24 -4.57
N ARG A 70 3.39 5.16 -3.68
CA ARG A 70 4.48 6.11 -3.88
C ARG A 70 5.70 5.66 -3.12
N SER A 71 6.86 5.76 -3.74
CA SER A 71 8.15 5.61 -3.08
C SER A 71 8.74 7.00 -2.86
N LEU A 72 9.10 7.30 -1.64
CA LEU A 72 9.66 8.61 -1.29
C LEU A 72 10.70 8.51 -0.18
N ALA A 73 11.54 9.51 -0.08
CA ALA A 73 12.47 9.68 1.03
C ALA A 73 11.91 10.72 1.99
N ALA A 74 11.84 10.37 3.26
CA ALA A 74 11.48 11.27 4.35
C ALA A 74 12.67 11.33 5.32
N GLY A 75 13.56 12.30 5.13
CA GLY A 75 14.83 12.34 5.84
C GLY A 75 15.71 11.14 5.47
N HIS A 76 16.11 10.35 6.44
CA HIS A 76 16.90 9.14 6.24
C HIS A 76 16.06 7.88 6.00
N VAL A 77 14.75 8.03 5.99
CA VAL A 77 13.80 6.91 5.90
C VAL A 77 13.26 6.81 4.48
N ARG A 78 13.24 5.60 3.94
CA ARG A 78 12.55 5.29 2.69
C ARG A 78 11.15 4.82 3.00
N ALA A 79 10.15 5.52 2.48
CA ALA A 79 8.75 5.24 2.76
C ALA A 79 8.01 4.76 1.51
N LEU A 80 7.11 3.80 1.73
CA LEU A 80 6.07 3.41 0.79
C LEU A 80 4.76 4.01 1.27
N VAL A 81 4.10 4.77 0.43
CA VAL A 81 2.79 5.35 0.75
C VAL A 81 1.75 4.77 -0.18
N PHE A 82 0.88 3.94 0.36
CA PHE A 82 -0.22 3.33 -0.38
C PHE A 82 -1.42 4.28 -0.37
N LEU A 83 -1.78 4.75 -1.54
CA LEU A 83 -2.96 5.60 -1.74
C LEU A 83 -4.11 4.73 -2.22
N GLY A 84 -4.88 4.31 -1.28
CA GLY A 84 -5.99 3.39 -1.50
C GLY A 84 -5.67 1.96 -1.07
N ARG A 85 -6.71 1.25 -0.74
CA ARG A 85 -6.65 -0.14 -0.32
C ARG A 85 -7.96 -0.83 -0.66
N VAL A 86 -7.90 -2.14 -0.77
CA VAL A 86 -9.10 -2.96 -0.90
C VAL A 86 -9.70 -3.24 0.47
N HIS A 87 -11.01 -3.43 0.51
CA HIS A 87 -11.75 -3.71 1.73
C HIS A 87 -12.41 -5.09 1.62
N LEU A 88 -12.55 -5.73 2.78
CA LEU A 88 -13.21 -7.04 2.84
C LEU A 88 -14.66 -6.98 2.35
N TYR A 89 -15.36 -5.88 2.65
CA TYR A 89 -16.76 -5.71 2.21
C TYR A 89 -16.93 -5.57 0.70
N GLU A 90 -15.85 -5.35 -0.05
CA GLU A 90 -15.89 -5.31 -1.52
C GLU A 90 -15.94 -6.71 -2.15
N GLY A 91 -15.95 -7.76 -1.35
CA GLY A 91 -16.03 -9.14 -1.81
C GLY A 91 -14.68 -9.83 -2.01
N HIS A 92 -13.59 -9.20 -1.61
CA HIS A 92 -12.26 -9.80 -1.67
C HIS A 92 -12.02 -10.75 -0.50
N ASP A 93 -11.21 -11.77 -0.71
CA ASP A 93 -10.75 -12.63 0.38
C ASP A 93 -9.72 -11.91 1.26
N VAL A 94 -9.48 -12.47 2.45
CA VAL A 94 -8.54 -11.89 3.41
C VAL A 94 -7.12 -11.80 2.84
N ALA A 95 -6.69 -12.81 2.08
CA ALA A 95 -5.36 -12.81 1.47
C ALA A 95 -5.16 -11.62 0.53
N THR A 96 -6.17 -11.28 -0.25
CA THR A 96 -6.16 -10.11 -1.14
C THR A 96 -6.12 -8.81 -0.33
N VAL A 97 -6.92 -8.70 0.72
CA VAL A 97 -6.98 -7.49 1.57
C VAL A 97 -5.64 -7.19 2.23
N VAL A 98 -4.93 -8.21 2.69
CA VAL A 98 -3.66 -8.03 3.41
C VAL A 98 -2.43 -8.10 2.51
N HIS A 99 -2.60 -8.31 1.21
CA HIS A 99 -1.49 -8.45 0.28
C HIS A 99 -0.55 -7.23 0.27
N GLY A 100 -1.10 -6.02 0.38
CA GLY A 100 -0.31 -4.79 0.46
C GLY A 100 0.61 -4.74 1.66
N VAL A 101 0.14 -5.13 2.83
CA VAL A 101 0.95 -5.19 4.05
C VAL A 101 2.05 -6.26 3.92
N ARG A 102 1.73 -7.43 3.39
CA ARG A 102 2.73 -8.47 3.13
C ARG A 102 3.78 -8.02 2.13
N THR A 103 3.37 -7.31 1.09
CA THR A 103 4.29 -6.72 0.10
C THR A 103 5.22 -5.70 0.75
N ALA A 104 4.70 -4.84 1.61
CA ALA A 104 5.51 -3.87 2.34
C ALA A 104 6.56 -4.55 3.23
N VAL A 105 6.18 -5.60 3.95
CA VAL A 105 7.11 -6.37 4.77
C VAL A 105 8.18 -7.04 3.90
N ALA A 106 7.78 -7.65 2.78
CA ALA A 106 8.72 -8.26 1.83
C ALA A 106 9.65 -7.22 1.20
N ALA A 107 9.21 -5.97 1.06
CA ALA A 107 10.03 -4.85 0.57
C ALA A 107 11.00 -4.30 1.62
N GLY A 108 10.98 -4.84 2.84
CA GLY A 108 11.92 -4.48 3.91
C GLY A 108 11.34 -3.60 5.02
N CYS A 109 10.07 -3.18 4.91
CA CYS A 109 9.46 -2.31 5.91
C CYS A 109 9.41 -2.98 7.28
N GLN A 110 9.89 -2.29 8.28
CA GLN A 110 9.87 -2.72 9.68
C GLN A 110 8.70 -2.12 10.46
N VAL A 111 8.11 -1.07 9.92
CA VAL A 111 6.94 -0.39 10.51
C VAL A 111 5.89 -0.22 9.44
N VAL A 112 4.66 -0.53 9.78
CA VAL A 112 3.48 -0.26 8.94
C VAL A 112 2.51 0.60 9.73
N VAL A 113 2.15 1.74 9.16
CA VAL A 113 1.17 2.66 9.72
C VAL A 113 -0.13 2.52 8.95
N LEU A 114 -1.17 2.12 9.63
CA LEU A 114 -2.51 1.98 9.06
C LEU A 114 -3.38 3.14 9.53
N THR A 115 -3.98 3.84 8.59
CA THR A 115 -4.92 4.91 8.88
C THR A 115 -6.35 4.48 8.57
N ASN A 116 -7.32 5.11 9.18
CA ASN A 116 -8.73 4.85 8.91
C ASN A 116 -9.56 6.13 9.14
N ALA A 117 -10.76 6.12 8.60
CA ALA A 117 -11.81 7.06 8.94
C ALA A 117 -12.94 6.25 9.59
N ALA A 118 -13.09 6.36 10.89
CA ALA A 118 -14.09 5.63 11.65
C ALA A 118 -14.99 6.61 12.41
N GLY A 119 -16.28 6.28 12.45
CA GLY A 119 -17.24 7.04 13.28
C GLY A 119 -17.06 6.71 14.75
N GLY A 120 -17.09 7.74 15.61
CA GLY A 120 -17.11 7.54 17.04
C GLY A 120 -18.53 7.22 17.53
N ILE A 121 -18.65 6.21 18.37
CA ILE A 121 -19.94 5.84 18.98
C ILE A 121 -20.14 6.61 20.29
N ARG A 122 -19.08 6.85 21.03
CA ARG A 122 -19.12 7.57 22.28
C ARG A 122 -19.35 9.05 22.03
N GLU A 123 -20.27 9.65 22.80
CA GLU A 123 -20.52 11.09 22.77
C GLU A 123 -19.24 11.86 23.13
N GLY A 124 -18.91 12.89 22.35
CA GLY A 124 -17.72 13.70 22.55
C GLY A 124 -16.47 13.25 21.81
N PHE A 125 -16.58 12.19 20.99
CA PHE A 125 -15.51 11.81 20.07
C PHE A 125 -15.55 12.65 18.81
#